data_fcf3039beef14ff0b16c1eee134c0ffc
#
_entry.id   fcf3039beef14ff0b16c1eee134c0ffc
#
_cell.length_a   1.000
_cell.length_b   1.000
_cell.length_c   1.000
_cell.angle_alpha   90.00
_cell.angle_beta   90.00
_cell.angle_gamma   90.00
#
_symmetry.space_group_name_H-M   'P 1'
#
loop_
_entity.id
_entity.type
_entity.pdbx_description
1 polymer ?
#
loop_
_entity_poly.entity_id
_entity_poly.type
_entity_poly.pdbx_seq_one_letter_code
_entity_poly.pdbx_strand_id
1 'polypeptide(L)'
;RQITEGPNKKLVGIITNRDLKFETDFTKKISECMTSEGLVTAPEGITLEEAKQILAKARKEKLPIVDKDGNLTGLITIKDIEKQIKYPNSAKDKQGRLLCGAGVGVTANIMDRVKALVDAQVDVIVIDTAHGHSANVLKVVKMVRDAYPDLGIIAGNVATGEATRALIEAGVDAVKVGIGPGSICTTRVVAGIGVPQITATVSYTHLRAHETLSD
;
A
#
# COMPACT_ATOMS: atom_id res chain seq x y z
N ARG A 1 -19.22 11.18 4.57
CA ARG A 1 -17.98 11.94 4.83
C ARG A 1 -18.09 12.68 6.15
N GLN A 2 -16.99 12.88 6.86
CA GLN A 2 -16.87 13.77 8.02
C GLN A 2 -16.79 15.20 7.51
N ILE A 3 -17.47 16.12 8.22
CA ILE A 3 -17.45 17.55 7.92
C ILE A 3 -16.67 18.23 9.04
N THR A 4 -15.65 18.96 8.67
CA THR A 4 -14.76 19.66 9.59
C THR A 4 -14.74 21.16 9.29
N GLU A 5 -14.44 21.96 10.30
CA GLU A 5 -14.32 23.40 10.21
C GLU A 5 -12.97 23.89 10.76
N GLY A 6 -12.48 24.96 10.14
CA GLY A 6 -11.22 25.60 10.55
C GLY A 6 -9.95 24.84 10.20
N PRO A 7 -8.77 25.45 10.45
CA PRO A 7 -7.47 24.89 10.11
C PRO A 7 -7.15 23.59 10.89
N ASN A 8 -7.70 23.44 12.09
CA ASN A 8 -7.48 22.29 12.97
C ASN A 8 -8.45 21.14 12.68
N LYS A 9 -9.30 21.24 11.65
CA LYS A 9 -10.28 20.22 11.25
C LYS A 9 -11.23 19.80 12.38
N LYS A 10 -11.78 20.76 13.15
CA LYS A 10 -12.77 20.50 14.20
C LYS A 10 -13.96 19.77 13.58
N LEU A 11 -14.35 18.64 14.16
CA LEU A 11 -15.49 17.86 13.67
C LEU A 11 -16.81 18.60 13.98
N VAL A 12 -17.57 18.99 12.95
CA VAL A 12 -18.84 19.69 13.08
C VAL A 12 -20.04 18.86 12.59
N GLY A 13 -19.80 17.79 11.84
CA GLY A 13 -20.88 16.96 11.36
C GLY A 13 -20.44 15.74 10.56
N ILE A 14 -21.42 14.94 10.20
CA ILE A 14 -21.27 13.82 9.27
C ILE A 14 -22.36 13.91 8.20
N ILE A 15 -21.97 13.69 6.94
CA ILE A 15 -22.90 13.52 5.83
C ILE A 15 -22.73 12.13 5.21
N THR A 16 -23.82 11.44 4.98
CA THR A 16 -23.85 10.09 4.43
C THR A 16 -24.73 10.01 3.20
N ASN A 17 -24.66 8.92 2.46
CA ASN A 17 -25.58 8.69 1.34
C ASN A 17 -27.05 8.63 1.80
N ARG A 18 -27.33 8.33 3.06
CA ARG A 18 -28.67 8.32 3.61
C ARG A 18 -29.22 9.74 3.71
N ASP A 19 -28.39 10.71 4.11
CA ASP A 19 -28.77 12.12 4.23
C ASP A 19 -29.06 12.75 2.85
N LEU A 20 -28.36 12.27 1.81
CA LEU A 20 -28.48 12.75 0.44
C LEU A 20 -29.48 11.96 -0.44
N LYS A 21 -29.98 10.83 0.06
CA LYS A 21 -30.77 9.88 -0.77
C LYS A 21 -32.02 10.50 -1.38
N PHE A 22 -32.64 11.42 -0.66
CA PHE A 22 -33.90 12.09 -1.07
C PHE A 22 -33.70 13.58 -1.32
N GLU A 23 -32.47 14.07 -1.27
CA GLU A 23 -32.19 15.48 -1.56
C GLU A 23 -32.19 15.71 -3.07
N THR A 24 -32.96 16.68 -3.49
CA THR A 24 -33.09 17.09 -4.89
C THR A 24 -32.45 18.44 -5.16
N ASP A 25 -32.25 19.25 -4.14
CA ASP A 25 -31.64 20.56 -4.24
C ASP A 25 -30.17 20.53 -3.78
N PHE A 26 -29.28 20.34 -4.74
CA PHE A 26 -27.84 20.33 -4.51
C PHE A 26 -27.20 21.73 -4.39
N THR A 27 -27.99 22.79 -4.36
CA THR A 27 -27.52 24.16 -4.07
C THR A 27 -27.46 24.48 -2.57
N LYS A 28 -28.10 23.66 -1.74
CA LYS A 28 -28.07 23.77 -0.28
C LYS A 28 -26.64 23.64 0.27
N LYS A 29 -26.37 24.32 1.37
CA LYS A 29 -25.13 24.17 2.12
C LYS A 29 -25.07 22.81 2.78
N ILE A 30 -23.88 22.24 2.87
CA ILE A 30 -23.65 20.95 3.54
C ILE A 30 -24.16 20.98 4.99
N SER A 31 -24.01 22.10 5.68
CA SER A 31 -24.52 22.32 7.05
C SER A 31 -26.02 22.14 7.22
N GLU A 32 -26.78 22.29 6.15
CA GLU A 32 -28.26 22.13 6.17
C GLU A 32 -28.69 20.67 5.98
N CYS A 33 -27.78 19.83 5.42
CA CYS A 33 -28.07 18.44 5.10
C CYS A 33 -27.31 17.44 6.00
N MET A 34 -26.26 17.88 6.71
CA MET A 34 -25.44 17.02 7.57
C MET A 34 -26.12 16.74 8.91
N THR A 35 -25.76 15.61 9.51
CA THR A 35 -26.05 15.35 10.91
C THR A 35 -24.98 16.03 11.78
N SER A 36 -25.36 17.00 12.60
CA SER A 36 -24.49 17.75 13.51
C SER A 36 -24.72 17.42 14.99
N GLU A 37 -25.91 16.96 15.33
CA GLU A 37 -26.28 16.60 16.70
C GLU A 37 -26.14 15.10 16.97
N GLY A 38 -25.85 14.70 18.21
CA GLY A 38 -25.74 13.32 18.61
C GLY A 38 -24.61 12.55 17.90
N LEU A 39 -23.55 13.24 17.54
CA LEU A 39 -22.36 12.61 16.95
C LEU A 39 -21.71 11.65 17.94
N VAL A 40 -21.53 10.42 17.52
CA VAL A 40 -20.79 9.41 18.29
C VAL A 40 -19.33 9.45 17.83
N THR A 41 -18.45 9.79 18.75
CA THR A 41 -17.01 9.90 18.53
C THR A 41 -16.25 9.07 19.53
N ALA A 42 -14.96 8.83 19.30
CA ALA A 42 -14.06 8.21 20.26
C ALA A 42 -12.72 8.95 20.29
N PRO A 43 -11.98 8.85 21.42
CA PRO A 43 -10.67 9.47 21.54
C PRO A 43 -9.61 8.73 20.73
N GLU A 44 -8.49 9.40 20.48
CA GLU A 44 -7.29 8.77 19.92
C GLU A 44 -6.79 7.60 20.81
N GLY A 45 -6.20 6.61 20.18
CA GLY A 45 -5.65 5.44 20.86
C GLY A 45 -6.67 4.36 21.22
N ILE A 46 -7.96 4.54 20.86
CA ILE A 46 -8.98 3.51 21.06
C ILE A 46 -8.63 2.24 20.28
N THR A 47 -8.85 1.08 20.90
CA THR A 47 -8.70 -0.21 20.24
C THR A 47 -9.86 -0.51 19.31
N LEU A 48 -9.65 -1.40 18.32
CA LEU A 48 -10.73 -1.80 17.40
C LEU A 48 -11.86 -2.58 18.13
N GLU A 49 -11.56 -3.28 19.21
CA GLU A 49 -12.59 -3.99 19.98
C GLU A 49 -13.47 -3.01 20.76
N GLU A 50 -12.90 -2.00 21.39
CA GLU A 50 -13.65 -0.92 22.04
C GLU A 50 -14.48 -0.14 21.01
N ALA A 51 -13.90 0.18 19.85
CA ALA A 51 -14.62 0.83 18.75
C ALA A 51 -15.82 0.01 18.28
N LYS A 52 -15.68 -1.32 18.19
CA LYS A 52 -16.76 -2.25 17.85
C LYS A 52 -17.91 -2.18 18.87
N GLN A 53 -17.58 -2.14 20.16
CA GLN A 53 -18.59 -2.04 21.23
C GLN A 53 -19.36 -0.72 21.14
N ILE A 54 -18.66 0.40 20.90
CA ILE A 54 -19.29 1.73 20.74
C ILE A 54 -20.19 1.73 19.49
N LEU A 55 -19.71 1.24 18.35
CA LEU A 55 -20.48 1.15 17.13
C LEU A 55 -21.73 0.29 17.27
N ALA A 56 -21.61 -0.87 17.92
CA ALA A 56 -22.72 -1.78 18.18
C ALA A 56 -23.79 -1.14 19.09
N LYS A 57 -23.36 -0.53 20.22
CA LYS A 57 -24.26 0.17 21.13
C LYS A 57 -24.98 1.36 20.48
N ALA A 58 -24.24 2.14 19.70
CA ALA A 58 -24.78 3.32 19.00
C ALA A 58 -25.57 2.96 17.73
N ARG A 59 -25.51 1.71 17.25
CA ARG A 59 -26.05 1.26 15.95
C ARG A 59 -25.58 2.13 14.78
N LYS A 60 -24.29 2.46 14.79
CA LYS A 60 -23.62 3.26 13.75
C LYS A 60 -22.58 2.42 13.04
N GLU A 61 -22.26 2.80 11.81
CA GLU A 61 -21.26 2.10 10.97
C GLU A 61 -19.91 2.82 10.92
N LYS A 62 -19.85 4.05 11.40
CA LYS A 62 -18.69 4.93 11.31
C LYS A 62 -18.48 5.64 12.64
N LEU A 63 -17.24 5.60 13.12
CA LEU A 63 -16.82 6.19 14.38
C LEU A 63 -15.68 7.18 14.10
N PRO A 64 -15.97 8.48 14.05
CA PRO A 64 -14.92 9.50 13.99
C PRO A 64 -14.06 9.46 15.24
N ILE A 65 -12.76 9.56 15.05
CA ILE A 65 -11.77 9.67 16.12
C ILE A 65 -11.39 11.13 16.23
N VAL A 66 -11.42 11.64 17.44
CA VAL A 66 -11.12 13.05 17.73
C VAL A 66 -10.07 13.17 18.82
N ASP A 67 -9.31 14.26 18.77
CA ASP A 67 -8.42 14.66 19.86
C ASP A 67 -9.20 15.30 21.02
N LYS A 68 -8.47 15.79 22.04
CA LYS A 68 -9.06 16.42 23.23
C LYS A 68 -9.81 17.71 22.95
N ASP A 69 -9.50 18.38 21.84
CA ASP A 69 -10.12 19.64 21.39
C ASP A 69 -11.30 19.41 20.44
N GLY A 70 -11.57 18.14 20.09
CA GLY A 70 -12.64 17.75 19.17
C GLY A 70 -12.24 17.83 17.69
N ASN A 71 -10.95 17.94 17.38
CA ASN A 71 -10.47 17.91 15.99
C ASN A 71 -10.44 16.48 15.46
N LEU A 72 -10.82 16.30 14.22
CA LEU A 72 -10.86 15.00 13.55
C LEU A 72 -9.44 14.50 13.26
N THR A 73 -9.06 13.38 13.86
CA THR A 73 -7.76 12.73 13.66
C THR A 73 -7.85 11.40 12.93
N GLY A 74 -9.01 10.75 12.95
CA GLY A 74 -9.19 9.47 12.28
C GLY A 74 -10.65 9.07 12.07
N LEU A 75 -10.81 7.88 11.50
CA LEU A 75 -12.11 7.26 11.28
C LEU A 75 -11.97 5.75 11.37
N ILE A 76 -12.80 5.12 12.20
CA ILE A 76 -12.96 3.66 12.23
C ILE A 76 -14.34 3.31 11.67
N THR A 77 -14.41 2.30 10.81
CA THR A 77 -15.67 1.80 10.26
C THR A 77 -15.88 0.32 10.61
N ILE A 78 -17.12 -0.16 10.56
CA ILE A 78 -17.42 -1.60 10.70
C ILE A 78 -16.64 -2.41 9.67
N LYS A 79 -16.48 -1.90 8.45
CA LYS A 79 -15.73 -2.58 7.39
C LYS A 79 -14.25 -2.77 7.74
N ASP A 80 -13.64 -1.86 8.47
CA ASP A 80 -12.24 -1.98 8.90
C ASP A 80 -12.11 -3.12 9.93
N ILE A 81 -13.06 -3.21 10.85
CA ILE A 81 -13.13 -4.29 11.85
C ILE A 81 -13.37 -5.65 11.17
N GLU A 82 -14.34 -5.74 10.26
CA GLU A 82 -14.63 -6.96 9.51
C GLU A 82 -13.43 -7.42 8.66
N LYS A 83 -12.74 -6.48 7.99
CA LYS A 83 -11.56 -6.80 7.19
C LYS A 83 -10.40 -7.30 8.05
N GLN A 84 -10.23 -6.79 9.25
CA GLN A 84 -9.20 -7.28 10.16
C GLN A 84 -9.46 -8.72 10.60
N ILE A 85 -10.73 -9.07 10.86
CA ILE A 85 -11.13 -10.44 11.18
C ILE A 85 -10.94 -11.36 9.95
N LYS A 86 -11.35 -10.89 8.77
CA LYS A 86 -11.28 -11.67 7.53
C LYS A 86 -9.85 -11.83 7.00
N TYR A 87 -8.99 -10.83 7.22
CA TYR A 87 -7.62 -10.77 6.71
C TYR A 87 -6.61 -10.50 7.85
N PRO A 88 -6.45 -11.42 8.81
CA PRO A 88 -5.59 -11.21 9.98
C PRO A 88 -4.11 -11.04 9.61
N ASN A 89 -3.67 -11.67 8.51
CA ASN A 89 -2.28 -11.66 8.05
C ASN A 89 -1.98 -10.53 7.03
N SER A 90 -2.85 -9.51 6.91
CA SER A 90 -2.56 -8.38 6.03
C SER A 90 -1.32 -7.62 6.51
N ALA A 91 -0.43 -7.29 5.55
CA ALA A 91 0.78 -6.54 5.84
C ALA A 91 0.43 -5.10 6.22
N LYS A 92 0.85 -4.69 7.41
CA LYS A 92 0.56 -3.37 7.98
C LYS A 92 1.83 -2.74 8.54
N ASP A 93 1.85 -1.42 8.56
CA ASP A 93 2.89 -0.64 9.24
C ASP A 93 2.66 -0.62 10.78
N LYS A 94 3.57 0.05 11.49
CA LYS A 94 3.50 0.19 12.96
C LYS A 94 2.27 0.98 13.43
N GLN A 95 1.61 1.71 12.54
CA GLN A 95 0.40 2.50 12.81
C GLN A 95 -0.89 1.75 12.41
N GLY A 96 -0.77 0.50 11.95
CA GLY A 96 -1.89 -0.33 11.53
C GLY A 96 -2.42 -0.02 10.12
N ARG A 97 -1.73 0.81 9.32
CA ARG A 97 -2.09 1.09 7.94
C ARG A 97 -1.59 -0.03 7.03
N LEU A 98 -2.36 -0.37 5.99
CA LEU A 98 -1.92 -1.33 4.98
C LEU A 98 -0.67 -0.80 4.26
N LEU A 99 0.32 -1.67 4.08
CA LEU A 99 1.48 -1.35 3.25
C LEU A 99 1.06 -1.19 1.79
N CYS A 100 1.57 -0.16 1.15
CA CYS A 100 1.30 0.18 -0.24
C CYS A 100 2.56 0.11 -1.09
N GLY A 101 2.48 -0.59 -2.22
CA GLY A 101 3.55 -0.65 -3.21
C GLY A 101 3.18 0.06 -4.51
N ALA A 102 4.18 0.61 -5.20
CA ALA A 102 4.00 1.24 -6.50
C ALA A 102 4.97 0.69 -7.55
N GLY A 103 4.43 0.29 -8.72
CA GLY A 103 5.21 -0.11 -9.88
C GLY A 103 5.83 1.06 -10.61
N VAL A 104 7.10 0.94 -10.95
CA VAL A 104 7.85 1.90 -11.75
C VAL A 104 8.65 1.19 -12.85
N GLY A 105 8.86 1.86 -13.97
CA GLY A 105 9.77 1.42 -15.03
C GLY A 105 11.16 2.04 -14.89
N VAL A 106 11.99 1.86 -15.92
CA VAL A 106 13.37 2.40 -15.96
C VAL A 106 13.47 3.55 -16.96
N THR A 107 12.62 4.56 -16.81
CA THR A 107 12.56 5.75 -17.66
C THR A 107 13.56 6.83 -17.23
N ALA A 108 13.86 7.79 -18.11
CA ALA A 108 14.83 8.84 -17.82
C ALA A 108 14.47 9.70 -16.59
N ASN A 109 13.17 9.88 -16.32
CA ASN A 109 12.64 10.67 -15.19
C ASN A 109 12.23 9.82 -13.99
N ILE A 110 12.80 8.63 -13.85
CA ILE A 110 12.42 7.69 -12.79
C ILE A 110 12.54 8.30 -11.38
N MET A 111 13.57 9.08 -11.13
CA MET A 111 13.80 9.65 -9.78
C MET A 111 12.75 10.68 -9.39
N ASP A 112 12.21 11.46 -10.34
CA ASP A 112 11.11 12.39 -10.07
C ASP A 112 9.85 11.63 -9.66
N ARG A 113 9.58 10.51 -10.35
CA ARG A 113 8.44 9.64 -10.02
C ARG A 113 8.63 8.97 -8.65
N VAL A 114 9.80 8.42 -8.37
CA VAL A 114 10.11 7.82 -7.06
C VAL A 114 9.97 8.85 -5.96
N LYS A 115 10.51 10.06 -6.14
CA LYS A 115 10.37 11.15 -5.19
C LYS A 115 8.89 11.46 -4.89
N ALA A 116 8.06 11.61 -5.90
CA ALA A 116 6.62 11.89 -5.72
C ALA A 116 5.90 10.76 -4.97
N LEU A 117 6.29 9.49 -5.20
CA LEU A 117 5.75 8.33 -4.50
C LEU A 117 6.19 8.29 -3.03
N VAL A 118 7.46 8.62 -2.74
CA VAL A 118 7.98 8.73 -1.38
C VAL A 118 7.31 9.87 -0.63
N ASP A 119 7.14 11.03 -1.27
CA ASP A 119 6.40 12.17 -0.69
C ASP A 119 4.93 11.80 -0.37
N ALA A 120 4.35 10.86 -1.14
CA ALA A 120 3.03 10.28 -0.89
C ALA A 120 3.03 9.10 0.10
N GLN A 121 4.16 8.83 0.76
CA GLN A 121 4.33 7.78 1.77
C GLN A 121 4.13 6.35 1.25
N VAL A 122 4.69 6.03 0.07
CA VAL A 122 4.77 4.66 -0.41
C VAL A 122 5.72 3.83 0.46
N ASP A 123 5.35 2.58 0.75
CA ASP A 123 6.17 1.68 1.58
C ASP A 123 7.17 0.88 0.75
N VAL A 124 6.83 0.55 -0.50
CA VAL A 124 7.69 -0.25 -1.37
C VAL A 124 7.59 0.19 -2.83
N ILE A 125 8.72 0.22 -3.51
CA ILE A 125 8.81 0.44 -4.96
C ILE A 125 9.08 -0.89 -5.66
N VAL A 126 8.32 -1.16 -6.71
CA VAL A 126 8.52 -2.34 -7.57
C VAL A 126 9.07 -1.89 -8.91
N ILE A 127 10.36 -2.11 -9.16
CA ILE A 127 10.99 -1.88 -10.46
C ILE A 127 10.66 -3.08 -11.36
N ASP A 128 9.57 -2.95 -12.11
CA ASP A 128 8.98 -4.05 -12.90
C ASP A 128 9.35 -3.91 -14.38
N THR A 129 10.10 -4.89 -14.89
CA THR A 129 10.62 -4.89 -16.25
C THR A 129 10.53 -6.28 -16.87
N ALA A 130 10.50 -6.32 -18.22
CA ALA A 130 10.52 -7.58 -18.96
C ALA A 130 11.87 -8.33 -18.81
N HIS A 131 12.95 -7.60 -18.52
CA HIS A 131 14.31 -8.15 -18.36
C HIS A 131 15.03 -7.43 -17.22
N GLY A 132 14.92 -8.00 -16.01
CA GLY A 132 15.50 -7.43 -14.78
C GLY A 132 17.02 -7.42 -14.74
N HIS A 133 17.70 -8.31 -15.48
CA HIS A 133 19.17 -8.40 -15.56
C HIS A 133 19.75 -7.47 -16.65
N SER A 134 19.24 -6.25 -16.75
CA SER A 134 19.81 -5.25 -17.65
C SER A 134 20.62 -4.21 -16.85
N ALA A 135 21.69 -3.69 -17.46
CA ALA A 135 22.53 -2.66 -16.85
C ALA A 135 21.72 -1.44 -16.39
N ASN A 136 20.68 -1.09 -17.15
CA ASN A 136 19.81 0.04 -16.79
C ASN A 136 18.96 -0.24 -15.53
N VAL A 137 18.44 -1.45 -15.36
CA VAL A 137 17.71 -1.85 -14.17
C VAL A 137 18.62 -1.81 -12.93
N LEU A 138 19.80 -2.41 -13.01
CA LEU A 138 20.79 -2.42 -11.92
C LEU A 138 21.19 -0.98 -11.52
N LYS A 139 21.40 -0.11 -12.52
CA LYS A 139 21.70 1.30 -12.29
C LYS A 139 20.55 2.00 -11.55
N VAL A 140 19.31 1.80 -11.99
CA VAL A 140 18.13 2.43 -11.37
C VAL A 140 17.93 1.91 -9.94
N VAL A 141 18.07 0.61 -9.69
CA VAL A 141 18.02 0.04 -8.34
C VAL A 141 19.02 0.75 -7.42
N LYS A 142 20.27 0.86 -7.87
CA LYS A 142 21.32 1.53 -7.09
C LYS A 142 21.01 3.00 -6.83
N MET A 143 20.56 3.74 -7.86
CA MET A 143 20.16 5.15 -7.71
C MET A 143 19.04 5.34 -6.68
N VAL A 144 18.04 4.46 -6.68
CA VAL A 144 16.92 4.52 -5.73
C VAL A 144 17.39 4.17 -4.33
N ARG A 145 18.22 3.13 -4.16
CA ARG A 145 18.78 2.74 -2.87
C ARG A 145 19.67 3.81 -2.27
N ASP A 146 20.54 4.44 -3.07
CA ASP A 146 21.43 5.51 -2.63
C ASP A 146 20.65 6.75 -2.17
N ALA A 147 19.52 7.07 -2.84
CA ALA A 147 18.68 8.21 -2.51
C ALA A 147 17.71 7.94 -1.33
N TYR A 148 17.26 6.70 -1.17
CA TYR A 148 16.27 6.29 -0.17
C TYR A 148 16.66 4.97 0.50
N PRO A 149 17.61 5.01 1.46
CA PRO A 149 18.17 3.79 2.08
C PRO A 149 17.14 2.89 2.78
N ASP A 150 16.09 3.46 3.34
CA ASP A 150 15.06 2.75 4.12
C ASP A 150 13.84 2.33 3.28
N LEU A 151 13.78 2.71 2.00
CA LEU A 151 12.66 2.38 1.13
C LEU A 151 12.72 0.91 0.70
N GLY A 152 11.62 0.19 0.82
CA GLY A 152 11.52 -1.18 0.29
C GLY A 152 11.65 -1.18 -1.24
N ILE A 153 12.56 -2.00 -1.80
CA ILE A 153 12.79 -2.13 -3.23
C ILE A 153 12.63 -3.57 -3.67
N ILE A 154 11.67 -3.80 -4.56
CA ILE A 154 11.51 -5.08 -5.28
C ILE A 154 11.90 -4.84 -6.73
N ALA A 155 12.70 -5.73 -7.34
CA ALA A 155 13.03 -5.60 -8.75
C ALA A 155 12.94 -6.93 -9.50
N GLY A 156 12.67 -6.86 -10.78
CA GLY A 156 12.59 -8.01 -11.70
C GLY A 156 12.02 -7.60 -13.07
N ASN A 157 11.66 -8.58 -13.85
CA ASN A 157 11.67 -10.01 -13.58
C ASN A 157 12.99 -10.66 -14.02
N VAL A 158 13.38 -11.67 -13.30
CA VAL A 158 14.55 -12.50 -13.60
C VAL A 158 14.20 -14.00 -13.55
N ALA A 159 15.05 -14.84 -14.15
CA ALA A 159 14.84 -16.28 -14.17
C ALA A 159 16.11 -17.09 -13.87
N THR A 160 17.22 -16.43 -13.54
CA THR A 160 18.51 -17.07 -13.26
C THR A 160 19.08 -16.62 -11.92
N GLY A 161 19.87 -17.49 -11.29
CA GLY A 161 20.56 -17.17 -10.05
C GLY A 161 21.56 -16.00 -10.20
N GLU A 162 22.28 -15.95 -11.32
CA GLU A 162 23.22 -14.85 -11.62
C GLU A 162 22.50 -13.49 -11.64
N ALA A 163 21.36 -13.41 -12.34
CA ALA A 163 20.55 -12.19 -12.38
C ALA A 163 20.01 -11.78 -10.99
N THR A 164 19.66 -12.77 -10.19
CA THR A 164 19.22 -12.56 -8.82
C THR A 164 20.33 -11.99 -7.96
N ARG A 165 21.55 -12.56 -8.03
CA ARG A 165 22.72 -12.06 -7.32
C ARG A 165 23.03 -10.62 -7.71
N ALA A 166 23.03 -10.30 -8.99
CA ALA A 166 23.27 -8.94 -9.47
C ALA A 166 22.25 -7.91 -8.91
N LEU A 167 20.96 -8.29 -8.78
CA LEU A 167 19.94 -7.43 -8.17
C LEU A 167 20.16 -7.27 -6.66
N ILE A 168 20.52 -8.33 -5.95
CA ILE A 168 20.83 -8.28 -4.51
C ILE A 168 22.03 -7.34 -4.26
N GLU A 169 23.10 -7.51 -5.02
CA GLU A 169 24.30 -6.66 -4.95
C GLU A 169 23.99 -5.19 -5.31
N ALA A 170 22.99 -4.95 -6.16
CA ALA A 170 22.52 -3.60 -6.46
C ALA A 170 21.68 -2.99 -5.31
N GLY A 171 21.23 -3.78 -4.32
CA GLY A 171 20.57 -3.30 -3.11
C GLY A 171 19.06 -3.49 -3.07
N VAL A 172 18.50 -4.51 -3.73
CA VAL A 172 17.05 -4.82 -3.58
C VAL A 172 16.79 -5.61 -2.29
N ASP A 173 15.58 -5.44 -1.73
CA ASP A 173 15.10 -6.22 -0.58
C ASP A 173 14.41 -7.52 -1.02
N ALA A 174 13.85 -7.53 -2.23
CA ALA A 174 13.23 -8.71 -2.81
C ALA A 174 13.39 -8.75 -4.33
N VAL A 175 13.41 -9.96 -4.88
CA VAL A 175 13.53 -10.22 -6.31
C VAL A 175 12.25 -10.82 -6.85
N LYS A 176 11.74 -10.26 -7.95
CA LYS A 176 10.58 -10.79 -8.67
C LYS A 176 11.04 -11.80 -9.71
N VAL A 177 10.78 -13.10 -9.44
CA VAL A 177 11.23 -14.21 -10.25
C VAL A 177 10.13 -14.69 -11.20
N GLY A 178 10.50 -14.91 -12.47
CA GLY A 178 9.64 -15.49 -13.51
C GLY A 178 9.67 -14.71 -14.82
N ILE A 179 9.96 -15.42 -15.91
CA ILE A 179 9.89 -14.91 -17.28
C ILE A 179 9.07 -15.87 -18.12
N GLY A 180 7.92 -15.40 -18.60
CA GLY A 180 7.01 -16.13 -19.46
C GLY A 180 6.19 -17.29 -18.83
N PRO A 181 6.08 -17.49 -17.49
CA PRO A 181 5.41 -18.66 -16.93
C PRO A 181 3.89 -18.54 -16.89
N GLY A 182 3.32 -17.34 -17.05
CA GLY A 182 1.90 -17.10 -16.95
C GLY A 182 1.09 -17.84 -18.03
N SER A 183 -0.09 -18.34 -17.69
CA SER A 183 -0.96 -19.07 -18.64
C SER A 183 -1.41 -18.20 -19.81
N ILE A 184 -1.58 -16.90 -19.58
CA ILE A 184 -1.98 -15.89 -20.59
C ILE A 184 -0.77 -15.17 -21.20
N CYS A 185 0.47 -15.50 -20.79
CA CYS A 185 1.68 -14.82 -21.27
C CYS A 185 2.02 -15.26 -22.70
N THR A 186 2.10 -14.30 -23.60
CA THR A 186 2.44 -14.52 -25.00
C THR A 186 3.95 -14.47 -25.31
N THR A 187 4.79 -14.08 -24.37
CA THR A 187 6.24 -13.95 -24.54
C THR A 187 6.88 -15.24 -25.09
N ARG A 188 6.48 -16.41 -24.58
CA ARG A 188 6.97 -17.71 -25.05
C ARG A 188 6.59 -17.99 -26.51
N VAL A 189 5.38 -17.59 -26.90
CA VAL A 189 4.85 -17.86 -28.25
C VAL A 189 5.43 -16.89 -29.27
N VAL A 190 5.50 -15.62 -28.89
CA VAL A 190 5.92 -14.53 -29.80
C VAL A 190 7.45 -14.41 -29.87
N ALA A 191 8.13 -14.46 -28.73
CA ALA A 191 9.57 -14.22 -28.64
C ALA A 191 10.41 -15.50 -28.40
N GLY A 192 9.76 -16.65 -28.17
CA GLY A 192 10.48 -17.89 -27.83
C GLY A 192 11.18 -17.84 -26.47
N ILE A 193 10.86 -16.87 -25.62
CA ILE A 193 11.54 -16.63 -24.34
C ILE A 193 10.64 -17.03 -23.17
N GLY A 194 11.18 -17.87 -22.30
CA GLY A 194 10.49 -18.27 -21.07
C GLY A 194 11.26 -19.36 -20.32
N VAL A 195 11.10 -19.37 -19.01
CA VAL A 195 11.67 -20.39 -18.12
C VAL A 195 10.54 -20.94 -17.24
N PRO A 196 10.43 -22.27 -17.07
CA PRO A 196 9.49 -22.87 -16.14
C PRO A 196 9.69 -22.29 -14.73
N GLN A 197 8.58 -21.93 -14.06
CA GLN A 197 8.66 -21.19 -12.80
C GLN A 197 9.42 -21.95 -11.70
N ILE A 198 9.22 -23.26 -11.60
CA ILE A 198 9.93 -24.10 -10.62
C ILE A 198 11.44 -24.08 -10.90
N THR A 199 11.86 -24.21 -12.17
CA THR A 199 13.28 -24.16 -12.57
C THR A 199 13.92 -22.82 -12.19
N ALA A 200 13.24 -21.71 -12.49
CA ALA A 200 13.69 -20.36 -12.13
C ALA A 200 13.83 -20.20 -10.61
N THR A 201 12.85 -20.69 -9.85
CA THR A 201 12.85 -20.58 -8.37
C THR A 201 13.93 -21.42 -7.73
N VAL A 202 14.17 -22.66 -8.21
CA VAL A 202 15.23 -23.53 -7.70
C VAL A 202 16.60 -22.92 -7.93
N SER A 203 16.86 -22.35 -9.12
CA SER A 203 18.12 -21.65 -9.41
C SER A 203 18.42 -20.52 -8.43
N TYR A 204 17.39 -19.83 -7.93
CA TYR A 204 17.51 -18.78 -6.93
C TYR A 204 17.72 -19.32 -5.51
N THR A 205 16.99 -20.38 -5.13
CA THR A 205 17.03 -20.93 -3.77
C THR A 205 18.44 -21.49 -3.45
N HIS A 206 19.12 -22.07 -4.41
CA HIS A 206 20.49 -22.53 -4.23
C HIS A 206 21.48 -21.42 -3.91
N LEU A 207 21.30 -20.21 -4.40
CA LEU A 207 22.15 -19.07 -4.05
C LEU A 207 22.00 -18.66 -2.59
N ARG A 208 20.78 -18.66 -2.07
CA ARG A 208 20.50 -18.26 -0.69
C ARG A 208 20.92 -19.32 0.35
N ALA A 209 20.86 -20.60 -0.01
CA ALA A 209 21.31 -21.68 0.87
C ALA A 209 22.82 -21.64 1.15
N HIS A 210 23.61 -21.04 0.27
CA HIS A 210 25.04 -20.84 0.49
C HIS A 210 25.36 -19.63 1.39
N GLU A 211 24.47 -18.66 1.51
CA GLU A 211 24.66 -17.48 2.39
C GLU A 211 24.27 -17.76 3.85
N THR A 212 23.41 -18.74 4.11
CA THR A 212 22.98 -19.11 5.48
C THR A 212 23.90 -20.12 6.18
N LEU A 213 24.96 -20.59 5.52
CA LEU A 213 25.95 -21.52 6.10
C LEU A 213 27.24 -20.82 6.54
N SER A 214 27.28 -19.51 6.54
CA SER A 214 28.49 -18.72 6.90
C SER A 214 28.32 -17.87 8.17
N ASP A 215 27.32 -18.17 9.04
CA ASP A 215 27.20 -17.61 10.39
C ASP A 215 27.38 -18.69 11.45
#